data_a438751ff4ba696d5a709d9aa7c1a5bf
#
_entry.id   a438751ff4ba696d5a709d9aa7c1a5bf
#
_cell.length_a   1.000
_cell.length_b   1.000
_cell.length_c   1.000
_cell.angle_alpha   90.00
_cell.angle_beta   90.00
_cell.angle_gamma   90.00
#
_symmetry.space_group_name_H-M   'P 1'
#
loop_
_entity.id
_entity.type
_entity.pdbx_description
1 polymer ?
#
loop_
_entity_poly.entity_id
_entity_poly.type
_entity_poly.pdbx_seq_one_letter_code
_entity_poly.pdbx_strand_id
1 'polypeptide(L)'
;MPIDASILRAYDIRGRVDRELTETTVEWLGQAIGSAAADAGQSGIVVGYDGRESSPRLAAALRRGLMAAGRRVIDIGQVPTPVMYFATHWLDTQAGVVVTGSHNPAEYNGLKTIINGRPLWGEGITALGERIRRGDLVTGTGETRSVEVIDAYQQRITREIRLPRPIKAVVDCGNGVPGAVAPSVLAAIGAEVVPLFCEVDGQFPHHHPDPTVPENLTDLIQAVADHQADVGLAFDGDGDRLGVVDETGHIIWADRQMMCYAQSVLAEHPGGGIIFDVKCSAALATVVEAAGGQPIMWKTGHSLIKEKLRETNAPLAGEMSGHLFFNDRWYGFDDGIYAAARLLEILAADDRRVSEVFAALPEPVATPEIRLDLQEGEPHRLITALMDRAEGFDAASVTTIDGLRVDFADGWGLVRASNTQPCLVMRFEGSDAAALARIRERFEGLIQRAGEAVGISV
;
A
#
# COMPACT_ATOMS: atom_id res chain seq x y z
N MET A 1 -9.73 -29.72 -8.23
CA MET A 1 -9.07 -29.46 -6.94
C MET A 1 -9.92 -28.43 -6.20
N PRO A 2 -10.32 -28.67 -4.96
CA PRO A 2 -11.09 -27.68 -4.19
C PRO A 2 -10.18 -26.53 -3.73
N ILE A 3 -10.54 -25.31 -4.05
CA ILE A 3 -9.92 -24.08 -3.53
C ILE A 3 -11.03 -23.22 -2.93
N ASP A 4 -10.80 -22.70 -1.73
CA ASP A 4 -11.71 -21.78 -1.09
C ASP A 4 -11.67 -20.44 -1.83
N ALA A 5 -12.79 -20.03 -2.41
CA ALA A 5 -12.87 -18.78 -3.15
C ALA A 5 -12.68 -17.54 -2.26
N SER A 6 -12.86 -17.67 -0.96
CA SER A 6 -12.72 -16.54 -0.01
C SER A 6 -11.30 -15.99 0.07
N ILE A 7 -10.28 -16.79 -0.32
CA ILE A 7 -8.89 -16.31 -0.35
C ILE A 7 -8.56 -15.46 -1.58
N LEU A 8 -9.40 -15.54 -2.64
CA LEU A 8 -9.20 -14.81 -3.89
C LEU A 8 -9.77 -13.39 -3.73
N ARG A 9 -9.00 -12.49 -3.12
CA ARG A 9 -9.43 -11.12 -2.83
C ARG A 9 -9.27 -10.22 -4.05
N ALA A 10 -9.77 -8.99 -3.93
CA ALA A 10 -9.76 -8.03 -5.04
C ALA A 10 -8.35 -7.66 -5.52
N TYR A 11 -7.36 -7.59 -4.62
CA TYR A 11 -6.02 -7.07 -4.94
C TYR A 11 -4.89 -8.07 -4.72
N ASP A 12 -5.13 -9.14 -3.96
CA ASP A 12 -4.16 -10.18 -3.63
C ASP A 12 -4.88 -11.49 -3.26
N ILE A 13 -4.11 -12.53 -3.02
CA ILE A 13 -4.58 -13.76 -2.41
C ILE A 13 -4.30 -13.67 -0.92
N ARG A 14 -5.32 -13.90 -0.07
CA ARG A 14 -5.18 -13.80 1.39
C ARG A 14 -6.08 -14.76 2.12
N GLY A 15 -5.51 -15.48 3.10
CA GLY A 15 -6.26 -16.43 3.93
C GLY A 15 -5.56 -16.75 5.24
N ARG A 16 -6.28 -17.43 6.12
CA ARG A 16 -5.69 -17.94 7.37
C ARG A 16 -4.88 -19.19 7.09
N VAL A 17 -3.68 -19.18 7.64
CA VAL A 17 -2.72 -20.28 7.51
C VAL A 17 -3.29 -21.56 8.12
N ASP A 18 -3.05 -22.69 7.46
CA ASP A 18 -3.53 -24.03 7.83
C ASP A 18 -5.07 -24.19 7.87
N ARG A 19 -5.79 -23.21 7.33
CA ARG A 19 -7.23 -23.27 7.10
C ARG A 19 -7.53 -23.13 5.62
N GLU A 20 -7.79 -21.90 5.16
CA GLU A 20 -8.02 -21.60 3.74
C GLU A 20 -6.71 -21.63 2.93
N LEU A 21 -5.59 -21.18 3.55
CA LEU A 21 -4.27 -21.10 2.90
C LEU A 21 -3.33 -22.18 3.45
N THR A 22 -3.46 -23.39 2.90
CA THR A 22 -2.57 -24.53 3.21
C THR A 22 -1.42 -24.63 2.23
N GLU A 23 -0.36 -25.38 2.56
CA GLU A 23 0.73 -25.66 1.61
C GLU A 23 0.22 -26.27 0.30
N THR A 24 -0.74 -27.17 0.37
CA THR A 24 -1.38 -27.78 -0.82
C THR A 24 -2.09 -26.73 -1.67
N THR A 25 -2.84 -25.81 -1.03
CA THR A 25 -3.51 -24.70 -1.72
C THR A 25 -2.47 -23.80 -2.41
N VAL A 26 -1.39 -23.46 -1.71
CA VAL A 26 -0.32 -22.59 -2.24
C VAL A 26 0.45 -23.30 -3.37
N GLU A 27 0.66 -24.60 -3.31
CA GLU A 27 1.26 -25.37 -4.40
C GLU A 27 0.38 -25.34 -5.67
N TRP A 28 -0.94 -25.51 -5.53
CA TRP A 28 -1.87 -25.36 -6.66
C TRP A 28 -1.90 -23.95 -7.22
N LEU A 29 -1.89 -22.92 -6.34
CA LEU A 29 -1.77 -21.53 -6.75
C LEU A 29 -0.45 -21.29 -7.49
N GLY A 30 0.66 -21.85 -7.00
CA GLY A 30 1.96 -21.79 -7.68
C GLY A 30 1.91 -22.37 -9.10
N GLN A 31 1.26 -23.53 -9.28
CA GLN A 31 1.12 -24.12 -10.61
C GLN A 31 0.20 -23.27 -11.51
N ALA A 32 -0.89 -22.71 -10.97
CA ALA A 32 -1.79 -21.83 -11.72
C ALA A 32 -1.10 -20.50 -12.12
N ILE A 33 -0.34 -19.88 -11.21
CA ILE A 33 0.47 -18.68 -11.49
C ILE A 33 1.54 -19.01 -12.54
N GLY A 34 2.23 -20.14 -12.40
CA GLY A 34 3.21 -20.61 -13.37
C GLY A 34 2.61 -20.86 -14.75
N SER A 35 1.36 -21.32 -14.80
CA SER A 35 0.61 -21.50 -16.05
C SER A 35 0.25 -20.15 -16.67
N ALA A 36 -0.25 -19.20 -15.88
CA ALA A 36 -0.56 -17.85 -16.34
C ALA A 36 0.71 -17.11 -16.83
N ALA A 37 1.83 -17.29 -16.16
CA ALA A 37 3.12 -16.76 -16.60
C ALA A 37 3.58 -17.41 -17.93
N ALA A 38 3.32 -18.71 -18.13
CA ALA A 38 3.59 -19.40 -19.39
C ALA A 38 2.79 -18.80 -20.55
N ASP A 39 1.49 -18.56 -20.34
CA ASP A 39 0.60 -17.93 -21.32
C ASP A 39 1.08 -16.52 -21.68
N ALA A 40 1.69 -15.81 -20.73
CA ALA A 40 2.31 -14.49 -20.93
C ALA A 40 3.75 -14.56 -21.49
N GLY A 41 4.26 -15.75 -21.84
CA GLY A 41 5.62 -15.93 -22.36
C GLY A 41 6.74 -15.79 -21.33
N GLN A 42 6.42 -15.78 -20.02
CA GLN A 42 7.38 -15.60 -18.94
C GLN A 42 7.99 -16.95 -18.54
N SER A 43 9.31 -17.09 -18.67
CA SER A 43 10.02 -18.32 -18.31
C SER A 43 10.58 -18.30 -16.88
N GLY A 44 10.98 -17.12 -16.38
CA GLY A 44 11.54 -16.89 -15.05
C GLY A 44 10.55 -16.21 -14.14
N ILE A 45 10.49 -16.61 -12.86
CA ILE A 45 9.64 -16.01 -11.82
C ILE A 45 10.46 -15.81 -10.56
N VAL A 46 10.49 -14.57 -10.05
CA VAL A 46 11.09 -14.25 -8.76
C VAL A 46 10.16 -14.68 -7.64
N VAL A 47 10.68 -15.28 -6.57
CA VAL A 47 9.93 -15.63 -5.37
C VAL A 47 10.64 -15.09 -4.15
N GLY A 48 9.96 -14.24 -3.38
CA GLY A 48 10.37 -13.78 -2.07
C GLY A 48 9.32 -14.08 -1.01
N TYR A 49 9.63 -13.83 0.26
CA TYR A 49 8.68 -14.01 1.36
C TYR A 49 8.99 -13.06 2.54
N ASP A 50 7.96 -12.72 3.32
CA ASP A 50 8.06 -11.85 4.50
C ASP A 50 8.58 -12.58 5.75
N GLY A 51 8.58 -11.86 6.90
CA GLY A 51 9.11 -12.35 8.18
C GLY A 51 8.20 -13.31 8.96
N ARG A 52 7.00 -13.64 8.47
CA ARG A 52 6.05 -14.51 9.19
C ARG A 52 6.57 -15.95 9.28
N GLU A 53 6.31 -16.62 10.40
CA GLU A 53 6.74 -18.01 10.64
C GLU A 53 6.24 -18.98 9.54
N SER A 54 5.07 -18.71 8.98
CA SER A 54 4.47 -19.53 7.91
C SER A 54 5.10 -19.30 6.54
N SER A 55 5.73 -18.14 6.31
CA SER A 55 6.17 -17.71 4.98
C SER A 55 7.22 -18.62 4.34
N PRO A 56 8.25 -19.14 5.05
CA PRO A 56 9.23 -20.03 4.44
C PRO A 56 8.62 -21.32 3.87
N ARG A 57 7.69 -21.97 4.62
CA ARG A 57 7.06 -23.22 4.17
C ARG A 57 6.05 -22.99 3.03
N LEU A 58 5.31 -21.87 3.07
CA LEU A 58 4.39 -21.50 1.99
C LEU A 58 5.17 -21.10 0.72
N ALA A 59 6.30 -20.39 0.85
CA ALA A 59 7.18 -20.09 -0.28
C ALA A 59 7.80 -21.38 -0.89
N ALA A 60 8.13 -22.37 -0.07
CA ALA A 60 8.58 -23.67 -0.56
C ALA A 60 7.47 -24.39 -1.36
N ALA A 61 6.22 -24.36 -0.89
CA ALA A 61 5.07 -24.91 -1.61
C ALA A 61 4.81 -24.17 -2.93
N LEU A 62 4.85 -22.83 -2.90
CA LEU A 62 4.73 -21.99 -4.09
C LEU A 62 5.78 -22.35 -5.16
N ARG A 63 7.06 -22.48 -4.75
CA ARG A 63 8.15 -22.88 -5.66
C ARG A 63 7.91 -24.25 -6.29
N ARG A 64 7.43 -25.23 -5.52
CA ARG A 64 7.08 -26.56 -6.08
C ARG A 64 6.04 -26.44 -7.16
N GLY A 65 4.96 -25.67 -6.92
CA GLY A 65 3.91 -25.43 -7.90
C GLY A 65 4.41 -24.74 -9.17
N LEU A 66 5.22 -23.69 -9.04
CA LEU A 66 5.82 -22.97 -10.15
C LEU A 66 6.73 -23.88 -10.99
N MET A 67 7.56 -24.72 -10.34
CA MET A 67 8.42 -25.68 -11.02
C MET A 67 7.61 -26.78 -11.70
N ALA A 68 6.50 -27.24 -11.10
CA ALA A 68 5.59 -28.18 -11.73
C ALA A 68 4.93 -27.65 -13.02
N ALA A 69 4.81 -26.31 -13.13
CA ALA A 69 4.40 -25.62 -14.37
C ALA A 69 5.58 -25.38 -15.34
N GLY A 70 6.78 -25.91 -15.06
CA GLY A 70 7.97 -25.76 -15.90
C GLY A 70 8.62 -24.38 -15.83
N ARG A 71 8.39 -23.61 -14.74
CA ARG A 71 9.00 -22.27 -14.58
C ARG A 71 10.37 -22.35 -13.92
N ARG A 72 11.27 -21.46 -14.36
CA ARG A 72 12.55 -21.23 -13.68
C ARG A 72 12.28 -20.28 -12.51
N VAL A 73 12.41 -20.78 -11.28
CA VAL A 73 12.21 -20.02 -10.06
C VAL A 73 13.51 -19.35 -9.62
N ILE A 74 13.46 -18.05 -9.34
CA ILE A 74 14.55 -17.29 -8.76
C ILE A 74 14.16 -16.97 -7.31
N ASP A 75 14.70 -17.72 -6.38
CA ASP A 75 14.45 -17.56 -4.95
C ASP A 75 15.33 -16.43 -4.40
N ILE A 76 14.70 -15.37 -3.92
CA ILE A 76 15.40 -14.22 -3.34
C ILE A 76 15.32 -14.17 -1.82
N GLY A 77 14.78 -15.23 -1.20
CA GLY A 77 14.73 -15.39 0.26
C GLY A 77 13.74 -14.48 0.95
N GLN A 78 14.06 -14.15 2.21
CA GLN A 78 13.25 -13.28 3.06
C GLN A 78 13.53 -11.81 2.73
N VAL A 79 12.52 -11.12 2.18
CA VAL A 79 12.65 -9.74 1.72
C VAL A 79 11.33 -8.97 1.87
N PRO A 80 11.37 -7.63 2.04
CA PRO A 80 10.21 -6.76 1.85
C PRO A 80 9.59 -6.89 0.46
N THR A 81 8.29 -6.66 0.38
CA THR A 81 7.54 -6.68 -0.89
C THR A 81 8.17 -5.80 -1.99
N PRO A 82 8.59 -4.55 -1.72
CA PRO A 82 9.24 -3.72 -2.75
C PRO A 82 10.56 -4.30 -3.27
N VAL A 83 11.30 -5.06 -2.46
CA VAL A 83 12.53 -5.72 -2.94
C VAL A 83 12.20 -6.82 -3.95
N MET A 84 11.07 -7.53 -3.79
CA MET A 84 10.61 -8.48 -4.83
C MET A 84 10.23 -7.74 -6.12
N TYR A 85 9.51 -6.62 -6.01
CA TYR A 85 9.20 -5.81 -7.19
C TYR A 85 10.47 -5.31 -7.88
N PHE A 86 11.43 -4.76 -7.15
CA PHE A 86 12.73 -4.36 -7.67
C PHE A 86 13.44 -5.52 -8.37
N ALA A 87 13.46 -6.71 -7.78
CA ALA A 87 14.10 -7.88 -8.34
C ALA A 87 13.52 -8.30 -9.70
N THR A 88 12.21 -8.10 -9.95
CA THR A 88 11.61 -8.38 -11.27
C THR A 88 12.17 -7.47 -12.35
N HIS A 89 12.50 -6.22 -12.04
CA HIS A 89 13.15 -5.28 -12.96
C HIS A 89 14.65 -5.57 -13.10
N TRP A 90 15.34 -5.76 -11.97
CA TRP A 90 16.79 -5.96 -11.97
C TRP A 90 17.22 -7.26 -12.66
N LEU A 91 16.41 -8.33 -12.53
CA LEU A 91 16.66 -9.63 -13.16
C LEU A 91 15.95 -9.81 -14.50
N ASP A 92 15.27 -8.77 -15.00
CA ASP A 92 14.52 -8.76 -16.25
C ASP A 92 13.56 -9.95 -16.43
N THR A 93 12.86 -10.32 -15.32
CA THR A 93 11.90 -11.43 -15.35
C THR A 93 10.48 -10.98 -15.61
N GLN A 94 10.14 -9.75 -15.25
CA GLN A 94 8.80 -9.16 -15.31
C GLN A 94 7.70 -10.02 -14.65
N ALA A 95 8.09 -11.05 -13.90
CA ALA A 95 7.19 -11.93 -13.15
C ALA A 95 7.77 -12.20 -11.77
N GLY A 96 6.96 -12.11 -10.75
CA GLY A 96 7.36 -12.35 -9.37
C GLY A 96 6.18 -12.59 -8.45
N VAL A 97 6.44 -13.28 -7.36
CA VAL A 97 5.47 -13.52 -6.28
C VAL A 97 6.17 -13.31 -4.94
N VAL A 98 5.55 -12.55 -4.06
CA VAL A 98 5.96 -12.50 -2.66
C VAL A 98 4.89 -13.14 -1.78
N VAL A 99 5.34 -14.01 -0.87
CA VAL A 99 4.49 -14.61 0.17
C VAL A 99 4.48 -13.66 1.34
N THR A 100 3.34 -13.02 1.59
CA THR A 100 3.19 -12.02 2.64
C THR A 100 1.76 -11.89 3.13
N GLY A 101 1.61 -11.65 4.43
CA GLY A 101 0.36 -11.21 5.05
C GLY A 101 0.27 -9.70 5.22
N SER A 102 1.29 -8.90 4.79
CA SER A 102 1.38 -7.45 4.98
C SER A 102 1.10 -7.08 6.45
N HIS A 103 0.17 -6.19 6.71
CA HIS A 103 -0.29 -5.76 8.04
C HIS A 103 -1.37 -6.66 8.66
N ASN A 104 -1.71 -7.82 8.11
CA ASN A 104 -2.69 -8.71 8.74
C ASN A 104 -2.12 -9.39 10.02
N PRO A 105 -2.98 -9.88 10.94
CA PRO A 105 -2.54 -10.67 12.09
C PRO A 105 -1.63 -11.86 11.72
N ALA A 106 -0.84 -12.35 12.68
CA ALA A 106 0.21 -13.35 12.46
C ALA A 106 -0.31 -14.67 11.83
N GLU A 107 -1.57 -15.02 12.10
CA GLU A 107 -2.22 -16.23 11.55
C GLU A 107 -2.65 -16.12 10.07
N TYR A 108 -2.52 -14.93 9.46
CA TYR A 108 -2.79 -14.73 8.03
C TYR A 108 -1.51 -14.75 7.21
N ASN A 109 -1.67 -15.14 5.94
CA ASN A 109 -0.64 -15.00 4.92
C ASN A 109 -1.30 -14.82 3.55
N GLY A 110 -0.52 -14.61 2.49
CA GLY A 110 -1.06 -14.38 1.16
C GLY A 110 0.00 -14.37 0.07
N LEU A 111 -0.42 -13.99 -1.12
CA LEU A 111 0.44 -13.88 -2.30
C LEU A 111 0.15 -12.57 -3.03
N LYS A 112 1.17 -11.71 -3.18
CA LYS A 112 1.14 -10.60 -4.13
C LYS A 112 1.90 -11.03 -5.39
N THR A 113 1.28 -10.91 -6.55
CA THR A 113 1.79 -11.50 -7.80
C THR A 113 1.92 -10.45 -8.90
N ILE A 114 3.03 -10.49 -9.62
CA ILE A 114 3.26 -9.73 -10.85
C ILE A 114 3.46 -10.71 -12.01
N ILE A 115 2.79 -10.46 -13.14
CA ILE A 115 2.99 -11.17 -14.40
C ILE A 115 3.05 -10.12 -15.53
N ASN A 116 4.06 -10.23 -16.39
CA ASN A 116 4.30 -9.30 -17.48
C ASN A 116 4.41 -7.83 -17.01
N GLY A 117 5.11 -7.62 -15.88
CA GLY A 117 5.30 -6.31 -15.27
C GLY A 117 4.03 -5.69 -14.69
N ARG A 118 2.94 -6.46 -14.53
CA ARG A 118 1.64 -5.98 -14.02
C ARG A 118 1.22 -6.74 -12.78
N PRO A 119 0.66 -6.03 -11.78
CA PRO A 119 0.04 -6.71 -10.66
C PRO A 119 -1.13 -7.57 -11.13
N LEU A 120 -1.24 -8.76 -10.54
CA LEU A 120 -2.40 -9.62 -10.75
C LEU A 120 -3.47 -9.25 -9.71
N TRP A 121 -4.66 -8.86 -10.19
CA TRP A 121 -5.77 -8.42 -9.35
C TRP A 121 -7.14 -8.77 -9.98
N GLY A 122 -8.23 -8.68 -9.21
CA GLY A 122 -9.59 -8.82 -9.71
C GLY A 122 -9.83 -10.13 -10.48
N GLU A 123 -10.25 -10.00 -11.74
CA GLU A 123 -10.52 -11.12 -12.62
C GLU A 123 -9.30 -12.03 -12.84
N GLY A 124 -8.09 -11.46 -12.83
CA GLY A 124 -6.87 -12.24 -12.95
C GLY A 124 -6.67 -13.21 -11.78
N ILE A 125 -6.97 -12.78 -10.55
CA ILE A 125 -6.92 -13.63 -9.35
C ILE A 125 -8.05 -14.69 -9.41
N THR A 126 -9.26 -14.28 -9.78
CA THR A 126 -10.40 -15.21 -9.91
C THR A 126 -10.11 -16.29 -10.96
N ALA A 127 -9.48 -15.91 -12.09
CA ALA A 127 -9.09 -16.83 -13.15
C ALA A 127 -8.10 -17.92 -12.68
N LEU A 128 -7.20 -17.61 -11.72
CA LEU A 128 -6.33 -18.64 -11.11
C LEU A 128 -7.17 -19.71 -10.40
N GLY A 129 -8.16 -19.31 -9.62
CA GLY A 129 -9.07 -20.24 -8.94
C GLY A 129 -9.88 -21.09 -9.91
N GLU A 130 -10.34 -20.50 -11.00
CA GLU A 130 -11.05 -21.24 -12.06
C GLU A 130 -10.14 -22.23 -12.76
N ARG A 131 -8.90 -21.83 -13.08
CA ARG A 131 -7.89 -22.70 -13.69
C ARG A 131 -7.60 -23.93 -12.81
N ILE A 132 -7.45 -23.74 -11.50
CA ILE A 132 -7.26 -24.82 -10.53
C ILE A 132 -8.48 -25.76 -10.53
N ARG A 133 -9.69 -25.22 -10.48
CA ARG A 133 -10.94 -26.03 -10.46
C ARG A 133 -11.12 -26.88 -11.71
N ARG A 134 -10.76 -26.35 -12.87
CA ARG A 134 -10.85 -27.04 -14.16
C ARG A 134 -9.69 -28.01 -14.41
N GLY A 135 -8.62 -27.94 -13.61
CA GLY A 135 -7.39 -28.71 -13.87
C GLY A 135 -6.63 -28.21 -15.11
N ASP A 136 -6.87 -26.97 -15.54
CA ASP A 136 -6.21 -26.32 -16.67
C ASP A 136 -4.85 -25.77 -16.23
N LEU A 137 -3.94 -26.68 -15.88
CA LEU A 137 -2.63 -26.38 -15.35
C LEU A 137 -1.54 -26.91 -16.30
N VAL A 138 -0.64 -26.04 -16.70
CA VAL A 138 0.54 -26.43 -17.45
C VAL A 138 1.40 -27.36 -16.59
N THR A 139 1.92 -28.41 -17.21
CA THR A 139 2.86 -29.34 -16.57
C THR A 139 4.22 -29.27 -17.25
N GLY A 140 5.28 -29.33 -16.45
CA GLY A 140 6.64 -29.28 -16.95
C GLY A 140 7.66 -29.56 -15.86
N THR A 141 8.91 -29.44 -16.21
CA THR A 141 10.03 -29.55 -15.26
C THR A 141 10.71 -28.19 -15.17
N GLY A 142 10.57 -27.55 -14.02
CA GLY A 142 11.23 -26.31 -13.69
C GLY A 142 12.49 -26.54 -12.84
N GLU A 143 13.20 -25.45 -12.63
CA GLU A 143 14.39 -25.42 -11.77
C GLU A 143 14.33 -24.23 -10.81
N THR A 144 15.09 -24.27 -9.74
CA THR A 144 15.23 -23.14 -8.80
C THR A 144 16.68 -22.77 -8.62
N ARG A 145 16.95 -21.46 -8.45
CA ARG A 145 18.25 -20.93 -8.03
C ARG A 145 18.04 -19.83 -7.03
N SER A 146 18.96 -19.67 -6.08
CA SER A 146 18.94 -18.54 -5.14
C SER A 146 19.77 -17.37 -5.68
N VAL A 147 19.30 -16.13 -5.41
CA VAL A 147 19.99 -14.89 -5.79
C VAL A 147 19.84 -13.87 -4.66
N GLU A 148 20.95 -13.31 -4.21
CA GLU A 148 20.95 -12.19 -3.27
C GLU A 148 20.63 -10.88 -4.00
N VAL A 149 19.65 -10.13 -3.51
CA VAL A 149 19.15 -8.92 -4.18
C VAL A 149 19.19 -7.65 -3.30
N ILE A 150 19.33 -7.81 -1.99
CA ILE A 150 19.27 -6.67 -1.05
C ILE A 150 20.38 -5.66 -1.33
N ASP A 151 21.60 -6.12 -1.56
CA ASP A 151 22.73 -5.23 -1.89
C ASP A 151 22.49 -4.44 -3.17
N ALA A 152 21.93 -5.08 -4.21
CA ALA A 152 21.60 -4.41 -5.46
C ALA A 152 20.51 -3.35 -5.29
N TYR A 153 19.48 -3.65 -4.48
CA TYR A 153 18.43 -2.71 -4.11
C TYR A 153 19.00 -1.49 -3.36
N GLN A 154 19.78 -1.72 -2.31
CA GLN A 154 20.46 -0.66 -1.57
C GLN A 154 21.35 0.19 -2.47
N GLN A 155 22.19 -0.44 -3.30
CA GLN A 155 23.06 0.27 -4.23
C GLN A 155 22.28 1.10 -5.25
N ARG A 156 21.12 0.61 -5.71
CA ARG A 156 20.27 1.36 -6.64
C ARG A 156 19.73 2.64 -6.00
N ILE A 157 19.32 2.59 -4.74
CA ILE A 157 18.85 3.76 -3.99
C ILE A 157 20.02 4.73 -3.71
N THR A 158 21.13 4.23 -3.20
CA THR A 158 22.28 5.06 -2.79
C THR A 158 23.06 5.70 -3.95
N ARG A 159 22.90 5.20 -5.18
CA ARG A 159 23.45 5.88 -6.39
C ARG A 159 22.73 7.18 -6.69
N GLU A 160 21.51 7.31 -6.26
CA GLU A 160 20.61 8.39 -6.63
C GLU A 160 20.36 9.33 -5.48
N ILE A 161 20.19 8.80 -4.28
CA ILE A 161 19.86 9.56 -3.07
C ILE A 161 21.08 9.61 -2.15
N ARG A 162 21.50 10.83 -1.81
CA ARG A 162 22.49 11.13 -0.78
C ARG A 162 22.08 12.39 -0.04
N LEU A 163 21.98 12.29 1.28
CA LEU A 163 21.58 13.42 2.10
C LEU A 163 22.68 14.47 2.16
N PRO A 164 22.37 15.75 1.88
CA PRO A 164 23.35 16.84 1.98
C PRO A 164 23.77 17.13 3.44
N ARG A 165 22.91 16.81 4.41
CA ARG A 165 23.21 16.82 5.85
C ARG A 165 22.57 15.59 6.50
N PRO A 166 23.10 15.11 7.62
CA PRO A 166 22.46 14.01 8.35
C PRO A 166 21.09 14.46 8.87
N ILE A 167 20.12 13.54 8.81
CA ILE A 167 18.83 13.60 9.49
C ILE A 167 18.81 12.44 10.48
N LYS A 168 18.47 12.71 11.73
CA LYS A 168 18.30 11.68 12.74
C LYS A 168 16.90 11.12 12.68
N ALA A 169 16.77 9.86 12.29
CA ALA A 169 15.50 9.20 12.10
C ALA A 169 15.34 7.99 13.04
N VAL A 170 14.24 7.92 13.80
CA VAL A 170 13.82 6.66 14.42
C VAL A 170 13.11 5.85 13.35
N VAL A 171 13.52 4.60 13.19
CA VAL A 171 13.00 3.68 12.17
C VAL A 171 12.29 2.53 12.86
N ASP A 172 10.97 2.55 12.83
CA ASP A 172 10.10 1.53 13.41
C ASP A 172 9.64 0.55 12.33
N CYS A 173 9.99 -0.72 12.51
CA CYS A 173 9.59 -1.78 11.61
C CYS A 173 8.52 -2.71 12.19
N GLY A 174 8.03 -2.46 13.42
CA GLY A 174 7.02 -3.28 14.08
C GLY A 174 7.32 -4.79 14.03
N ASN A 175 8.59 -5.19 14.09
CA ASN A 175 9.08 -6.55 13.88
C ASN A 175 8.79 -7.15 12.48
N GLY A 176 8.35 -6.34 11.53
CA GLY A 176 8.17 -6.74 10.14
C GLY A 176 9.48 -6.94 9.38
N VAL A 177 9.39 -7.52 8.18
CA VAL A 177 10.56 -7.80 7.33
C VAL A 177 11.34 -6.56 6.87
N PRO A 178 10.78 -5.33 6.84
CA PRO A 178 11.56 -4.12 6.59
C PRO A 178 12.75 -3.95 7.55
N GLY A 179 12.67 -4.49 8.76
CA GLY A 179 13.76 -4.43 9.75
C GLY A 179 15.09 -4.99 9.26
N ALA A 180 15.05 -5.95 8.35
CA ALA A 180 16.25 -6.53 7.74
C ALA A 180 16.90 -5.61 6.67
N VAL A 181 16.19 -4.59 6.18
CA VAL A 181 16.62 -3.80 4.99
C VAL A 181 16.60 -2.30 5.24
N ALA A 182 15.50 -1.75 5.76
CA ALA A 182 15.28 -0.31 5.86
C ALA A 182 16.36 0.43 6.66
N PRO A 183 16.79 -0.04 7.86
CA PRO A 183 17.81 0.67 8.63
C PRO A 183 19.14 0.81 7.86
N SER A 184 19.58 -0.24 7.17
CA SER A 184 20.84 -0.24 6.42
C SER A 184 20.75 0.66 5.18
N VAL A 185 19.63 0.66 4.47
CA VAL A 185 19.39 1.52 3.29
C VAL A 185 19.41 2.99 3.70
N LEU A 186 18.68 3.36 4.76
CA LEU A 186 18.58 4.74 5.22
C LEU A 186 19.90 5.24 5.80
N ALA A 187 20.65 4.41 6.53
CA ALA A 187 22.00 4.75 6.97
C ALA A 187 22.95 4.95 5.78
N ALA A 188 22.85 4.14 4.74
CA ALA A 188 23.72 4.21 3.57
C ALA A 188 23.52 5.47 2.71
N ILE A 189 22.33 6.11 2.76
CA ILE A 189 22.11 7.42 2.12
C ILE A 189 22.59 8.60 2.98
N GLY A 190 22.95 8.37 4.25
CA GLY A 190 23.52 9.38 5.16
C GLY A 190 22.62 9.76 6.35
N ALA A 191 21.56 9.02 6.64
CA ALA A 191 20.74 9.23 7.83
C ALA A 191 21.44 8.72 9.11
N GLU A 192 21.20 9.38 10.25
CA GLU A 192 21.51 8.86 11.57
C GLU A 192 20.31 8.01 12.04
N VAL A 193 20.41 6.70 11.90
CA VAL A 193 19.29 5.77 12.15
C VAL A 193 19.29 5.30 13.60
N VAL A 194 18.14 5.46 14.27
CA VAL A 194 17.81 4.85 15.55
C VAL A 194 16.81 3.71 15.27
N PRO A 195 17.22 2.43 15.34
CA PRO A 195 16.32 1.32 15.05
C PRO A 195 15.33 1.07 16.20
N LEU A 196 14.05 0.89 15.86
CA LEU A 196 12.98 0.52 16.78
C LEU A 196 12.26 -0.72 16.22
N PHE A 197 12.19 -1.80 17.02
CA PHE A 197 11.55 -3.07 16.63
C PHE A 197 11.94 -3.60 15.24
N CYS A 198 13.24 -3.47 14.90
CA CYS A 198 13.78 -3.90 13.61
C CYS A 198 14.24 -5.37 13.59
N GLU A 199 14.20 -6.08 14.70
CA GLU A 199 14.39 -7.54 14.71
C GLU A 199 13.14 -8.19 14.11
N VAL A 200 13.33 -9.01 13.05
CA VAL A 200 12.21 -9.63 12.34
C VAL A 200 11.61 -10.74 13.20
N ASP A 201 10.34 -10.60 13.57
CA ASP A 201 9.57 -11.58 14.35
C ASP A 201 8.12 -11.62 13.83
N GLY A 202 7.74 -12.74 13.20
CA GLY A 202 6.42 -12.94 12.62
C GLY A 202 5.25 -12.99 13.61
N GLN A 203 5.51 -12.94 14.92
CA GLN A 203 4.49 -12.82 15.98
C GLN A 203 4.15 -11.36 16.30
N PHE A 204 4.96 -10.39 15.84
CA PHE A 204 4.77 -8.95 16.09
C PHE A 204 4.57 -8.60 17.57
N PRO A 205 5.55 -8.91 18.46
CA PRO A 205 5.35 -8.90 19.91
C PRO A 205 5.18 -7.50 20.52
N HIS A 206 5.56 -6.42 19.84
CA HIS A 206 5.50 -5.07 20.39
C HIS A 206 4.21 -4.35 20.01
N HIS A 207 3.94 -4.22 18.73
CA HIS A 207 2.69 -3.68 18.22
C HIS A 207 2.39 -4.26 16.83
N HIS A 208 1.15 -4.12 16.39
CA HIS A 208 0.76 -4.54 15.05
C HIS A 208 1.43 -3.64 13.99
N PRO A 209 2.09 -4.18 12.96
CA PRO A 209 2.83 -3.38 11.98
C PRO A 209 1.88 -2.75 10.93
N ASP A 210 1.03 -1.84 11.38
CA ASP A 210 0.13 -1.04 10.56
C ASP A 210 0.25 0.44 10.94
N PRO A 211 0.99 1.26 10.18
CA PRO A 211 1.21 2.67 10.47
C PRO A 211 -0.02 3.56 10.22
N THR A 212 -1.13 3.01 9.73
CA THR A 212 -2.38 3.75 9.57
C THR A 212 -3.18 3.84 10.87
N VAL A 213 -2.80 3.10 11.89
CA VAL A 213 -3.44 3.04 13.21
C VAL A 213 -2.62 3.86 14.20
N PRO A 214 -3.13 4.98 14.74
CA PRO A 214 -2.37 5.88 15.62
C PRO A 214 -1.77 5.19 16.86
N GLU A 215 -2.48 4.22 17.42
CA GLU A 215 -2.05 3.47 18.59
C GLU A 215 -0.74 2.70 18.34
N ASN A 216 -0.52 2.24 17.12
CA ASN A 216 0.70 1.54 16.71
C ASN A 216 1.91 2.48 16.57
N LEU A 217 1.70 3.79 16.55
CA LEU A 217 2.77 4.79 16.46
C LEU A 217 3.20 5.34 17.83
N THR A 218 2.58 4.89 18.92
CA THR A 218 2.84 5.41 20.27
C THR A 218 4.30 5.26 20.68
N ASP A 219 4.89 4.09 20.47
CA ASP A 219 6.29 3.83 20.81
C ASP A 219 7.25 4.62 19.91
N LEU A 220 6.89 4.79 18.63
CA LEU A 220 7.66 5.63 17.70
C LEU A 220 7.67 7.09 18.16
N ILE A 221 6.50 7.65 18.52
CA ILE A 221 6.37 9.03 19.03
C ILE A 221 7.23 9.21 20.29
N GLN A 222 7.19 8.26 21.21
CA GLN A 222 8.01 8.31 22.43
C GLN A 222 9.51 8.23 22.10
N ALA A 223 9.89 7.32 21.20
CA ALA A 223 11.29 7.14 20.81
C ALA A 223 11.84 8.38 20.06
N VAL A 224 11.04 9.06 19.23
CA VAL A 224 11.42 10.34 18.60
C VAL A 224 11.76 11.38 19.66
N ALA A 225 10.94 11.51 20.71
CA ALA A 225 11.19 12.44 21.80
C ALA A 225 12.43 12.06 22.64
N ASP A 226 12.55 10.80 23.03
CA ASP A 226 13.63 10.30 23.89
C ASP A 226 15.01 10.43 23.22
N HIS A 227 15.06 10.18 21.91
CA HIS A 227 16.29 10.28 21.13
C HIS A 227 16.53 11.67 20.54
N GLN A 228 15.60 12.62 20.73
CA GLN A 228 15.64 13.94 20.09
C GLN A 228 15.88 13.80 18.58
N ALA A 229 15.11 12.91 17.94
CA ALA A 229 15.21 12.65 16.52
C ALA A 229 14.44 13.72 15.73
N ASP A 230 14.89 13.97 14.51
CA ASP A 230 14.24 14.92 13.60
C ASP A 230 12.90 14.36 13.08
N VAL A 231 12.81 13.02 12.91
CA VAL A 231 11.65 12.36 12.31
C VAL A 231 11.53 10.90 12.78
N GLY A 232 10.32 10.41 12.88
CA GLY A 232 10.00 9.00 13.02
C GLY A 232 9.43 8.43 11.72
N LEU A 233 9.88 7.25 11.33
CA LEU A 233 9.48 6.52 10.13
C LEU A 233 8.98 5.14 10.52
N ALA A 234 7.73 4.81 10.21
CA ALA A 234 7.12 3.52 10.49
C ALA A 234 6.80 2.77 9.19
N PHE A 235 7.13 1.48 9.15
CA PHE A 235 6.83 0.60 8.04
C PHE A 235 5.74 -0.41 8.42
N ASP A 236 4.92 -0.81 7.45
CA ASP A 236 4.03 -1.95 7.66
C ASP A 236 4.79 -3.28 7.54
N GLY A 237 4.10 -4.39 7.81
CA GLY A 237 4.72 -5.70 7.98
C GLY A 237 5.56 -6.21 6.81
N ASP A 238 5.27 -5.76 5.57
CA ASP A 238 6.04 -6.12 4.37
C ASP A 238 6.70 -4.91 3.65
N GLY A 239 6.60 -3.71 4.23
CA GLY A 239 7.40 -2.55 3.85
C GLY A 239 6.96 -1.81 2.61
N ASP A 240 5.73 -2.00 2.16
CA ASP A 240 5.19 -1.26 1.02
C ASP A 240 4.42 0.01 1.42
N ARG A 241 4.33 0.30 2.75
CA ARG A 241 3.72 1.52 3.31
C ARG A 241 4.68 2.27 4.22
N LEU A 242 4.48 3.60 4.30
CA LEU A 242 5.21 4.50 5.16
C LEU A 242 4.27 5.34 6.03
N GLY A 243 4.48 5.28 7.35
CA GLY A 243 3.98 6.24 8.32
C GLY A 243 5.08 7.22 8.75
N VAL A 244 4.73 8.45 9.07
CA VAL A 244 5.69 9.51 9.44
C VAL A 244 5.20 10.24 10.68
N VAL A 245 6.14 10.53 11.59
CA VAL A 245 5.94 11.35 12.79
C VAL A 245 7.01 12.43 12.82
N ASP A 246 6.64 13.68 13.06
CA ASP A 246 7.62 14.78 13.21
C ASP A 246 8.27 14.79 14.60
N GLU A 247 9.24 15.68 14.81
CA GLU A 247 9.98 15.84 16.07
C GLU A 247 9.13 16.29 17.26
N THR A 248 7.89 16.73 17.00
CA THR A 248 6.92 17.12 18.05
C THR A 248 5.98 16.00 18.44
N GLY A 249 6.05 14.85 17.73
CA GLY A 249 5.16 13.72 17.90
C GLY A 249 3.86 13.81 17.09
N HIS A 250 3.76 14.77 16.17
CA HIS A 250 2.61 14.90 15.29
C HIS A 250 2.70 13.90 14.13
N ILE A 251 1.59 13.14 13.89
CA ILE A 251 1.51 12.17 12.81
C ILE A 251 1.26 12.89 11.48
N ILE A 252 2.16 12.69 10.52
CA ILE A 252 2.03 13.23 9.17
C ILE A 252 1.37 12.19 8.28
N TRP A 253 0.08 12.33 8.05
CA TRP A 253 -0.69 11.40 7.24
C TRP A 253 -0.21 11.37 5.78
N ALA A 254 -0.46 10.25 5.10
CA ALA A 254 0.09 9.99 3.76
C ALA A 254 -0.31 11.04 2.71
N ASP A 255 -1.52 11.59 2.78
CA ASP A 255 -1.95 12.67 1.89
C ASP A 255 -1.15 13.98 2.10
N ARG A 256 -0.71 14.28 3.33
CA ARG A 256 0.21 15.40 3.61
C ARG A 256 1.64 15.08 3.19
N GLN A 257 2.09 13.84 3.38
CA GLN A 257 3.37 13.38 2.80
C GLN A 257 3.36 13.58 1.28
N MET A 258 2.24 13.20 0.62
CA MET A 258 2.04 13.38 -0.81
C MET A 258 2.13 14.85 -1.26
N MET A 259 1.67 15.81 -0.46
CA MET A 259 1.83 17.24 -0.77
C MET A 259 3.32 17.62 -0.84
N CYS A 260 4.11 17.16 0.13
CA CYS A 260 5.56 17.39 0.16
C CYS A 260 6.27 16.74 -1.03
N TYR A 261 5.98 15.47 -1.32
CA TYR A 261 6.55 14.77 -2.46
C TYR A 261 6.13 15.40 -3.80
N ALA A 262 4.86 15.79 -3.94
CA ALA A 262 4.35 16.40 -5.17
C ALA A 262 5.07 17.71 -5.50
N GLN A 263 5.33 18.58 -4.51
CA GLN A 263 6.10 19.81 -4.71
C GLN A 263 7.51 19.51 -5.22
N SER A 264 8.20 18.52 -4.62
CA SER A 264 9.54 18.12 -5.04
C SER A 264 9.57 17.51 -6.44
N VAL A 265 8.66 16.58 -6.72
CA VAL A 265 8.58 15.88 -8.02
C VAL A 265 8.19 16.85 -9.13
N LEU A 266 7.24 17.75 -8.90
CA LEU A 266 6.78 18.70 -9.91
C LEU A 266 7.78 19.80 -10.23
N ALA A 267 8.71 20.09 -9.30
CA ALA A 267 9.84 20.98 -9.60
C ALA A 267 10.73 20.43 -10.71
N GLU A 268 10.88 19.10 -10.80
CA GLU A 268 11.66 18.41 -11.85
C GLU A 268 10.78 17.98 -13.05
N HIS A 269 9.46 17.80 -12.82
CA HIS A 269 8.48 17.34 -13.83
C HIS A 269 7.30 18.31 -13.96
N PRO A 270 7.51 19.57 -14.42
CA PRO A 270 6.42 20.54 -14.57
C PRO A 270 5.29 20.03 -15.45
N GLY A 271 4.04 20.19 -15.01
CA GLY A 271 2.86 19.70 -15.72
C GLY A 271 2.57 18.20 -15.50
N GLY A 272 3.39 17.51 -14.71
CA GLY A 272 3.21 16.09 -14.40
C GLY A 272 1.89 15.79 -13.67
N GLY A 273 1.32 14.61 -13.93
CA GLY A 273 0.15 14.11 -13.21
C GLY A 273 0.54 13.57 -11.83
N ILE A 274 -0.22 13.91 -10.80
CA ILE A 274 -0.09 13.31 -9.45
C ILE A 274 -1.36 12.54 -9.16
N ILE A 275 -1.22 11.21 -9.03
CA ILE A 275 -2.36 10.32 -8.78
C ILE A 275 -2.53 10.16 -7.27
N PHE A 276 -3.77 10.22 -6.78
CA PHE A 276 -4.08 9.96 -5.37
C PHE A 276 -5.47 9.33 -5.24
N ASP A 277 -5.67 8.56 -4.17
CA ASP A 277 -6.94 7.87 -3.99
C ASP A 277 -8.06 8.79 -3.46
N VAL A 278 -9.30 8.36 -3.61
CA VAL A 278 -10.50 9.11 -3.21
C VAL A 278 -10.55 9.48 -1.72
N LYS A 279 -9.72 8.87 -0.87
CA LYS A 279 -9.65 9.14 0.56
C LYS A 279 -8.73 10.31 0.91
N CYS A 280 -7.88 10.74 -0.02
CA CYS A 280 -6.96 11.85 0.22
C CYS A 280 -7.68 13.18 0.38
N SER A 281 -7.07 14.08 1.14
CA SER A 281 -7.52 15.45 1.35
C SER A 281 -7.73 16.20 0.03
N ALA A 282 -8.78 17.03 -0.04
CA ALA A 282 -8.97 17.94 -1.15
C ALA A 282 -7.84 18.96 -1.30
N ALA A 283 -7.18 19.29 -0.19
CA ALA A 283 -6.03 20.20 -0.19
C ALA A 283 -4.85 19.68 -1.02
N LEU A 284 -4.70 18.35 -1.18
CA LEU A 284 -3.67 17.76 -2.02
C LEU A 284 -3.82 18.20 -3.49
N ALA A 285 -5.03 18.21 -4.03
CA ALA A 285 -5.28 18.68 -5.39
C ALA A 285 -4.86 20.16 -5.55
N THR A 286 -5.20 21.01 -4.59
CA THR A 286 -4.83 22.43 -4.58
C THR A 286 -3.31 22.62 -4.55
N VAL A 287 -2.58 21.83 -3.72
CA VAL A 287 -1.11 21.89 -3.67
C VAL A 287 -0.48 21.44 -4.99
N VAL A 288 -1.01 20.38 -5.61
CA VAL A 288 -0.54 19.89 -6.90
C VAL A 288 -0.72 20.95 -7.99
N GLU A 289 -1.90 21.59 -8.07
CA GLU A 289 -2.19 22.66 -9.03
C GLU A 289 -1.28 23.87 -8.80
N ALA A 290 -1.11 24.28 -7.55
CA ALA A 290 -0.22 25.38 -7.19
C ALA A 290 1.25 25.11 -7.55
N ALA A 291 1.68 23.85 -7.52
CA ALA A 291 2.99 23.42 -7.96
C ALA A 291 3.09 23.22 -9.51
N GLY A 292 2.03 23.54 -10.26
CA GLY A 292 1.99 23.45 -11.71
C GLY A 292 1.76 22.03 -12.25
N GLY A 293 1.27 21.10 -11.43
CA GLY A 293 0.92 19.73 -11.79
C GLY A 293 -0.56 19.53 -12.10
N GLN A 294 -0.91 18.28 -12.45
CA GLN A 294 -2.29 17.86 -12.74
C GLN A 294 -2.75 16.87 -11.65
N PRO A 295 -3.71 17.22 -10.78
CA PRO A 295 -4.25 16.29 -9.80
C PRO A 295 -5.14 15.24 -10.48
N ILE A 296 -4.90 13.96 -10.19
CA ILE A 296 -5.65 12.83 -10.75
C ILE A 296 -6.19 11.99 -9.60
N MET A 297 -7.45 12.22 -9.22
CA MET A 297 -8.12 11.37 -8.22
C MET A 297 -8.48 10.02 -8.84
N TRP A 298 -8.21 8.93 -8.11
CA TRP A 298 -8.48 7.57 -8.59
C TRP A 298 -9.07 6.67 -7.50
N LYS A 299 -9.39 5.43 -7.89
CA LYS A 299 -9.89 4.39 -6.97
C LYS A 299 -8.82 3.98 -5.96
N THR A 300 -9.23 3.66 -4.73
CA THR A 300 -8.37 3.03 -3.73
C THR A 300 -7.99 1.61 -4.14
N GLY A 301 -6.72 1.27 -3.96
CA GLY A 301 -6.16 -0.07 -4.19
C GLY A 301 -4.84 -0.01 -4.96
N HIS A 302 -3.76 -0.45 -4.29
CA HIS A 302 -2.39 -0.36 -4.81
C HIS A 302 -2.24 -0.93 -6.23
N SER A 303 -2.98 -1.99 -6.57
CA SER A 303 -2.96 -2.57 -7.93
C SER A 303 -3.62 -1.65 -8.96
N LEU A 304 -4.72 -0.98 -8.59
CA LEU A 304 -5.43 -0.02 -9.45
C LEU A 304 -4.62 1.26 -9.66
N ILE A 305 -3.91 1.71 -8.62
CA ILE A 305 -3.01 2.88 -8.70
C ILE A 305 -1.84 2.57 -9.63
N LYS A 306 -1.21 1.37 -9.51
CA LYS A 306 -0.12 0.95 -10.42
C LYS A 306 -0.56 0.90 -11.88
N GLU A 307 -1.76 0.39 -12.17
CA GLU A 307 -2.31 0.41 -13.53
C GLU A 307 -2.54 1.85 -14.02
N LYS A 308 -3.13 2.72 -13.19
CA LYS A 308 -3.38 4.12 -13.56
C LYS A 308 -2.08 4.89 -13.77
N LEU A 309 -1.08 4.67 -12.92
CA LEU A 309 0.24 5.26 -13.03
C LEU A 309 0.90 4.88 -14.38
N ARG A 310 0.79 3.62 -14.78
CA ARG A 310 1.29 3.15 -16.07
C ARG A 310 0.51 3.73 -17.25
N GLU A 311 -0.82 3.83 -17.15
CA GLU A 311 -1.70 4.41 -18.18
C GLU A 311 -1.34 5.88 -18.46
N THR A 312 -1.10 6.65 -17.40
CA THR A 312 -0.88 8.10 -17.49
C THR A 312 0.60 8.48 -17.54
N ASN A 313 1.51 7.55 -17.24
CA ASN A 313 2.93 7.81 -17.02
C ASN A 313 3.17 8.95 -16.00
N ALA A 314 2.31 9.05 -14.99
CA ALA A 314 2.46 10.05 -13.93
C ALA A 314 3.77 9.79 -13.14
N PRO A 315 4.51 10.83 -12.72
CA PRO A 315 5.77 10.69 -11.99
C PRO A 315 5.58 10.26 -10.53
N LEU A 316 4.39 10.48 -9.95
CA LEU A 316 4.09 10.16 -8.54
C LEU A 316 2.64 9.71 -8.40
N ALA A 317 2.44 8.72 -7.54
CA ALA A 317 1.13 8.34 -7.05
C ALA A 317 1.18 8.00 -5.54
N GLY A 318 0.03 8.03 -4.87
CA GLY A 318 -0.07 7.62 -3.47
C GLY A 318 -1.49 7.37 -2.99
N GLU A 319 -1.59 6.67 -1.88
CA GLU A 319 -2.85 6.37 -1.21
C GLU A 319 -2.82 6.87 0.24
N MET A 320 -3.98 7.20 0.79
CA MET A 320 -4.13 7.56 2.20
C MET A 320 -3.62 6.47 3.16
N SER A 321 -3.55 5.23 2.70
CA SER A 321 -3.03 4.08 3.44
C SER A 321 -1.50 4.03 3.59
N GLY A 322 -0.76 4.97 2.96
CA GLY A 322 0.70 5.02 3.01
C GLY A 322 1.41 4.30 1.88
N HIS A 323 0.70 3.70 0.92
CA HIS A 323 1.30 3.22 -0.32
C HIS A 323 1.74 4.42 -1.17
N LEU A 324 3.01 4.50 -1.50
CA LEU A 324 3.63 5.59 -2.25
C LEU A 324 4.40 5.03 -3.44
N PHE A 325 4.16 5.59 -4.63
CA PHE A 325 4.62 5.06 -5.91
C PHE A 325 5.39 6.15 -6.66
N PHE A 326 6.70 6.07 -6.68
CA PHE A 326 7.55 6.98 -7.45
C PHE A 326 7.85 6.38 -8.83
N ASN A 327 7.60 7.14 -9.88
CA ASN A 327 7.87 6.76 -11.26
C ASN A 327 8.74 7.81 -11.99
N ASP A 328 9.20 8.83 -11.27
CA ASP A 328 10.15 9.84 -11.76
C ASP A 328 11.57 9.27 -11.85
N ARG A 329 12.08 8.75 -10.73
CA ARG A 329 13.42 8.19 -10.58
C ARG A 329 13.39 6.73 -10.10
N TRP A 330 12.21 6.10 -9.97
CA TRP A 330 11.98 4.73 -9.54
C TRP A 330 11.09 3.99 -10.55
N TYR A 331 10.58 2.83 -10.23
CA TYR A 331 9.92 1.91 -11.16
C TYR A 331 8.39 1.93 -11.08
N GLY A 332 7.79 2.83 -10.30
CA GLY A 332 6.34 3.00 -10.21
C GLY A 332 5.61 1.92 -9.42
N PHE A 333 6.29 1.17 -8.56
CA PHE A 333 5.64 0.31 -7.57
C PHE A 333 5.65 0.95 -6.17
N ASP A 334 4.79 0.44 -5.29
CA ASP A 334 4.70 0.86 -3.89
C ASP A 334 5.93 0.41 -3.10
N ASP A 335 6.61 1.39 -2.51
CA ASP A 335 7.88 1.16 -1.81
C ASP A 335 8.02 2.13 -0.64
N GLY A 336 7.68 1.65 0.57
CA GLY A 336 7.79 2.46 1.78
C GLY A 336 9.24 2.85 2.09
N ILE A 337 10.20 1.97 1.80
CA ILE A 337 11.63 2.22 2.08
C ILE A 337 12.17 3.30 1.13
N TYR A 338 11.85 3.22 -0.16
CA TYR A 338 12.23 4.25 -1.12
C TYR A 338 11.52 5.58 -0.81
N ALA A 339 10.23 5.55 -0.44
CA ALA A 339 9.49 6.74 -0.04
C ALA A 339 10.13 7.42 1.19
N ALA A 340 10.57 6.64 2.18
CA ALA A 340 11.32 7.15 3.33
C ALA A 340 12.64 7.82 2.90
N ALA A 341 13.40 7.20 2.01
CA ALA A 341 14.63 7.77 1.47
C ALA A 341 14.38 9.10 0.73
N ARG A 342 13.31 9.19 -0.07
CA ARG A 342 12.88 10.42 -0.77
C ARG A 342 12.43 11.50 0.21
N LEU A 343 11.72 11.14 1.29
CA LEU A 343 11.35 12.10 2.32
C LEU A 343 12.59 12.69 3.00
N LEU A 344 13.52 11.83 3.41
CA LEU A 344 14.76 12.28 4.04
C LEU A 344 15.59 13.15 3.11
N GLU A 345 15.63 12.87 1.79
CA GLU A 345 16.28 13.72 0.79
C GLU A 345 15.69 15.13 0.78
N ILE A 346 14.36 15.26 0.78
CA ILE A 346 13.64 16.54 0.79
C ILE A 346 13.92 17.29 2.10
N LEU A 347 13.78 16.61 3.24
CA LEU A 347 13.98 17.21 4.56
C LEU A 347 15.45 17.62 4.81
N ALA A 348 16.40 16.87 4.29
CA ALA A 348 17.82 17.20 4.42
C ALA A 348 18.23 18.40 3.56
N ALA A 349 17.49 18.70 2.49
CA ALA A 349 17.72 19.88 1.64
C ALA A 349 17.06 21.15 2.19
N ASP A 350 16.22 21.05 3.22
CA ASP A 350 15.53 22.17 3.87
C ASP A 350 16.17 22.41 5.25
N ASP A 351 16.44 23.68 5.58
CA ASP A 351 17.03 24.05 6.88
C ASP A 351 15.99 24.13 8.02
N ARG A 352 14.70 24.08 7.69
CA ARG A 352 13.60 24.08 8.66
C ARG A 352 13.50 22.74 9.38
N ARG A 353 12.90 22.74 10.57
CA ARG A 353 12.52 21.50 11.25
C ARG A 353 11.40 20.79 10.48
N VAL A 354 11.26 19.50 10.68
CA VAL A 354 10.24 18.70 9.99
C VAL A 354 8.82 19.24 10.23
N SER A 355 8.50 19.56 11.49
CA SER A 355 7.23 20.19 11.86
C SER A 355 6.98 21.52 11.13
N GLU A 356 8.01 22.34 10.91
CA GLU A 356 7.90 23.61 10.19
C GLU A 356 7.69 23.43 8.68
N VAL A 357 8.31 22.38 8.10
CA VAL A 357 8.09 22.01 6.69
C VAL A 357 6.63 21.62 6.48
N PHE A 358 6.10 20.76 7.32
CA PHE A 358 4.70 20.31 7.20
C PHE A 358 3.68 21.38 7.67
N ALA A 359 4.01 22.25 8.62
CA ALA A 359 3.14 23.36 9.00
C ALA A 359 2.94 24.38 7.87
N ALA A 360 3.83 24.43 6.89
CA ALA A 360 3.66 25.26 5.69
C ALA A 360 2.66 24.68 4.66
N LEU A 361 2.24 23.43 4.84
CA LEU A 361 1.26 22.75 4.00
C LEU A 361 -0.15 22.82 4.62
N PRO A 362 -1.22 22.83 3.82
CA PRO A 362 -2.58 22.82 4.34
C PRO A 362 -2.86 21.64 5.27
N GLU A 363 -3.59 21.89 6.35
CA GLU A 363 -4.05 20.86 7.29
C GLU A 363 -5.52 21.14 7.66
N PRO A 364 -6.47 20.69 6.83
CA PRO A 364 -7.89 20.84 7.15
C PRO A 364 -8.30 19.92 8.30
N VAL A 365 -9.42 20.24 8.94
CA VAL A 365 -9.98 19.43 10.02
C VAL A 365 -10.64 18.19 9.40
N ALA A 366 -10.10 17.01 9.68
CA ALA A 366 -10.58 15.76 9.11
C ALA A 366 -10.85 14.70 10.18
N THR A 367 -11.75 13.75 9.87
CA THR A 367 -11.87 12.54 10.67
C THR A 367 -10.74 11.57 10.32
N PRO A 368 -10.34 10.67 11.22
CA PRO A 368 -9.69 9.44 10.82
C PRO A 368 -10.62 8.62 9.89
N GLU A 369 -10.11 7.53 9.33
CA GLU A 369 -10.95 6.56 8.62
C GLU A 369 -11.95 5.93 9.58
N ILE A 370 -13.24 6.07 9.28
CA ILE A 370 -14.33 5.50 10.07
C ILE A 370 -14.80 4.23 9.37
N ARG A 371 -14.94 3.14 10.13
CA ARG A 371 -15.42 1.86 9.63
C ARG A 371 -16.78 1.54 10.21
N LEU A 372 -17.69 1.03 9.38
CA LEU A 372 -18.98 0.46 9.76
C LEU A 372 -19.02 -0.98 9.26
N ASP A 373 -18.89 -1.94 10.21
CA ASP A 373 -18.93 -3.36 9.88
C ASP A 373 -20.34 -3.78 9.50
N LEU A 374 -20.43 -4.60 8.44
CA LEU A 374 -21.66 -5.10 7.86
C LEU A 374 -21.51 -6.59 7.51
N GLN A 375 -22.57 -7.22 7.01
CA GLN A 375 -22.49 -8.59 6.52
C GLN A 375 -21.95 -8.63 5.08
N GLU A 376 -21.46 -9.79 4.66
CA GLU A 376 -20.94 -10.00 3.30
C GLU A 376 -21.97 -9.61 2.24
N GLY A 377 -21.54 -8.78 1.26
CA GLY A 377 -22.38 -8.23 0.19
C GLY A 377 -23.23 -7.01 0.57
N GLU A 378 -23.46 -6.71 1.83
CA GLU A 378 -24.22 -5.55 2.27
C GLU A 378 -23.54 -4.20 1.92
N PRO A 379 -22.21 -4.03 2.08
CA PRO A 379 -21.56 -2.78 1.73
C PRO A 379 -21.84 -2.33 0.30
N HIS A 380 -21.75 -3.23 -0.67
CA HIS A 380 -22.00 -2.90 -2.08
C HIS A 380 -23.48 -2.59 -2.37
N ARG A 381 -24.41 -3.31 -1.74
CA ARG A 381 -25.85 -3.01 -1.86
C ARG A 381 -26.16 -1.64 -1.29
N LEU A 382 -25.56 -1.30 -0.16
CA LEU A 382 -25.76 0.00 0.49
C LEU A 382 -25.17 1.15 -0.33
N ILE A 383 -23.96 0.98 -0.88
CA ILE A 383 -23.36 1.99 -1.79
C ILE A 383 -24.22 2.22 -3.03
N THR A 384 -24.77 1.17 -3.65
CA THR A 384 -25.70 1.31 -4.78
C THR A 384 -26.93 2.14 -4.39
N ALA A 385 -27.55 1.82 -3.24
CA ALA A 385 -28.70 2.57 -2.74
C ALA A 385 -28.37 4.02 -2.35
N LEU A 386 -27.14 4.30 -1.92
CA LEU A 386 -26.63 5.63 -1.64
C LEU A 386 -26.48 6.45 -2.94
N MET A 387 -25.88 5.85 -3.98
CA MET A 387 -25.67 6.51 -5.27
C MET A 387 -27.00 6.89 -5.94
N ASP A 388 -28.01 6.03 -5.85
CA ASP A 388 -29.36 6.32 -6.37
C ASP A 388 -30.04 7.51 -5.65
N ARG A 389 -29.55 7.89 -4.47
CA ARG A 389 -30.06 8.99 -3.64
C ARG A 389 -29.13 10.20 -3.55
N ALA A 390 -28.01 10.14 -4.25
CA ALA A 390 -27.04 11.24 -4.29
C ALA A 390 -27.57 12.50 -5.02
N GLU A 391 -28.69 12.41 -5.75
CA GLU A 391 -29.41 13.57 -6.29
C GLU A 391 -29.96 14.40 -5.14
N GLY A 392 -29.45 15.62 -4.96
CA GLY A 392 -29.91 16.55 -3.91
C GLY A 392 -28.82 17.05 -2.97
N PHE A 393 -27.56 16.71 -3.23
CA PHE A 393 -26.48 17.46 -2.66
C PHE A 393 -26.33 18.78 -3.45
N ASP A 394 -26.57 19.92 -2.78
CA ASP A 394 -26.18 21.25 -3.27
C ASP A 394 -24.64 21.36 -3.19
N ALA A 395 -23.96 20.50 -3.95
CA ALA A 395 -22.55 20.27 -3.88
C ALA A 395 -21.84 20.87 -5.09
N ALA A 396 -20.58 21.24 -4.92
CA ALA A 396 -19.76 21.70 -6.02
C ALA A 396 -19.45 20.56 -7.00
N SER A 397 -19.22 19.33 -6.48
CA SER A 397 -18.85 18.16 -7.28
C SER A 397 -19.26 16.85 -6.61
N VAL A 398 -19.69 15.87 -7.42
CA VAL A 398 -19.96 14.49 -6.98
C VAL A 398 -19.09 13.54 -7.78
N THR A 399 -18.31 12.71 -7.09
CA THR A 399 -17.44 11.70 -7.68
C THR A 399 -17.91 10.31 -7.25
N THR A 400 -18.10 9.42 -8.23
CA THR A 400 -18.59 8.05 -8.00
C THR A 400 -17.63 6.97 -8.50
N ILE A 401 -16.37 7.31 -8.68
CA ILE A 401 -15.35 6.36 -9.19
C ILE A 401 -15.05 5.21 -8.22
N ASP A 402 -15.22 5.45 -6.90
CA ASP A 402 -15.03 4.44 -5.84
C ASP A 402 -15.90 4.80 -4.64
N GLY A 403 -17.20 4.44 -4.69
CA GLY A 403 -18.22 4.86 -3.75
C GLY A 403 -18.78 6.23 -4.06
N LEU A 404 -19.23 6.96 -3.05
CA LEU A 404 -19.78 8.31 -3.15
C LEU A 404 -18.89 9.31 -2.42
N ARG A 405 -18.20 10.17 -3.16
CA ARG A 405 -17.52 11.36 -2.65
C ARG A 405 -18.24 12.60 -3.11
N VAL A 406 -18.50 13.51 -2.17
CA VAL A 406 -19.17 14.79 -2.43
C VAL A 406 -18.30 15.91 -1.91
N ASP A 407 -17.82 16.77 -2.81
CA ASP A 407 -17.02 17.93 -2.49
C ASP A 407 -17.93 19.18 -2.41
N PHE A 408 -17.93 19.84 -1.25
CA PHE A 408 -18.63 21.09 -0.94
C PHE A 408 -17.64 22.26 -1.00
N ALA A 409 -18.14 23.48 -0.91
CA ALA A 409 -17.29 24.67 -0.90
C ALA A 409 -16.35 24.75 0.32
N ASP A 410 -16.71 24.08 1.43
CA ASP A 410 -16.02 24.12 2.72
C ASP A 410 -15.60 22.74 3.27
N GLY A 411 -15.51 21.74 2.41
CA GLY A 411 -15.06 20.40 2.78
C GLY A 411 -15.64 19.30 1.89
N TRP A 412 -15.45 18.06 2.29
CA TRP A 412 -15.96 16.90 1.54
C TRP A 412 -16.30 15.74 2.46
N GLY A 413 -17.11 14.82 1.95
CA GLY A 413 -17.39 13.53 2.58
C GLY A 413 -17.29 12.39 1.60
N LEU A 414 -16.86 11.25 2.10
CA LEU A 414 -16.73 9.99 1.35
C LEU A 414 -17.40 8.86 2.11
N VAL A 415 -18.12 8.01 1.38
CA VAL A 415 -18.52 6.67 1.81
C VAL A 415 -18.29 5.68 0.67
N ARG A 416 -17.60 4.59 0.95
CA ARG A 416 -17.29 3.54 -0.02
C ARG A 416 -17.38 2.15 0.61
N ALA A 417 -17.58 1.13 -0.20
CA ALA A 417 -17.44 -0.26 0.24
C ALA A 417 -15.94 -0.62 0.31
N SER A 418 -15.54 -1.31 1.37
CA SER A 418 -14.21 -1.91 1.41
C SER A 418 -14.12 -3.06 0.40
N ASN A 419 -12.98 -3.16 -0.30
CA ASN A 419 -12.71 -4.27 -1.23
C ASN A 419 -12.09 -5.50 -0.56
N THR A 420 -11.72 -5.38 0.73
CA THR A 420 -11.00 -6.43 1.47
C THR A 420 -11.76 -6.94 2.70
N GLN A 421 -12.72 -6.18 3.19
CA GLN A 421 -13.50 -6.49 4.40
C GLN A 421 -14.98 -6.14 4.18
N PRO A 422 -15.93 -6.82 4.83
CA PRO A 422 -17.35 -6.51 4.70
C PRO A 422 -17.73 -5.28 5.56
N CYS A 423 -17.23 -4.11 5.20
CA CYS A 423 -17.50 -2.85 5.89
C CYS A 423 -17.66 -1.68 4.91
N LEU A 424 -18.33 -0.62 5.35
CA LEU A 424 -18.18 0.70 4.76
C LEU A 424 -16.97 1.40 5.35
N VAL A 425 -16.30 2.16 4.51
CA VAL A 425 -15.22 3.07 4.88
C VAL A 425 -15.70 4.48 4.61
N MET A 426 -15.58 5.34 5.61
CA MET A 426 -16.01 6.73 5.55
C MET A 426 -14.87 7.65 5.99
N ARG A 427 -14.77 8.82 5.37
CA ARG A 427 -13.89 9.91 5.78
C ARG A 427 -14.54 11.25 5.47
N PHE A 428 -14.37 12.22 6.36
CA PHE A 428 -14.92 13.56 6.24
C PHE A 428 -13.85 14.60 6.51
N GLU A 429 -13.94 15.72 5.82
CA GLU A 429 -13.03 16.84 5.95
C GLU A 429 -13.84 18.15 5.88
N GLY A 430 -13.47 19.13 6.68
CA GLY A 430 -14.06 20.45 6.68
C GLY A 430 -12.99 21.53 6.83
N SER A 431 -13.30 22.74 6.36
CA SER A 431 -12.46 23.93 6.58
C SER A 431 -12.32 24.28 8.07
N ASP A 432 -13.30 23.87 8.86
CA ASP A 432 -13.35 24.00 10.31
C ASP A 432 -14.24 22.87 10.92
N ALA A 433 -14.28 22.81 12.26
CA ALA A 433 -15.04 21.81 12.98
C ALA A 433 -16.56 21.87 12.71
N ALA A 434 -17.11 23.04 12.42
CA ALA A 434 -18.55 23.19 12.14
C ALA A 434 -18.89 22.66 10.74
N ALA A 435 -18.06 22.94 9.75
CA ALA A 435 -18.19 22.39 8.40
C ALA A 435 -18.07 20.87 8.42
N LEU A 436 -17.04 20.33 9.13
CA LEU A 436 -16.87 18.90 9.31
C LEU A 436 -18.10 18.22 9.92
N ALA A 437 -18.61 18.77 11.04
CA ALA A 437 -19.78 18.20 11.73
C ALA A 437 -21.01 18.18 10.81
N ARG A 438 -21.29 19.28 10.11
CA ARG A 438 -22.42 19.41 9.16
C ARG A 438 -22.32 18.42 8.00
N ILE A 439 -21.11 18.25 7.43
CA ILE A 439 -20.88 17.30 6.33
C ILE A 439 -21.09 15.87 6.83
N ARG A 440 -20.52 15.53 7.96
CA ARG A 440 -20.67 14.21 8.59
C ARG A 440 -22.13 13.86 8.86
N GLU A 441 -22.89 14.75 9.53
CA GLU A 441 -24.30 14.55 9.83
C GLU A 441 -25.13 14.30 8.54
N ARG A 442 -24.81 15.03 7.47
CA ARG A 442 -25.50 14.88 6.19
C ARG A 442 -25.28 13.50 5.58
N PHE A 443 -24.06 12.95 5.65
CA PHE A 443 -23.75 11.61 5.19
C PHE A 443 -24.35 10.53 6.10
N GLU A 444 -24.29 10.67 7.41
CA GLU A 444 -24.91 9.75 8.36
C GLU A 444 -26.41 9.63 8.11
N GLY A 445 -27.11 10.74 7.91
CA GLY A 445 -28.51 10.73 7.55
C GLY A 445 -28.81 10.11 6.16
N LEU A 446 -27.90 10.23 5.20
CA LEU A 446 -28.04 9.57 3.91
C LEU A 446 -27.83 8.05 4.02
N ILE A 447 -26.82 7.62 4.78
CA ILE A 447 -26.52 6.21 5.03
C ILE A 447 -27.71 5.53 5.72
N GLN A 448 -28.30 6.18 6.74
CA GLN A 448 -29.47 5.65 7.44
C GLN A 448 -30.66 5.45 6.48
N ARG A 449 -31.02 6.48 5.69
CA ARG A 449 -32.12 6.37 4.70
C ARG A 449 -31.88 5.31 3.63
N ALA A 450 -30.62 5.16 3.19
CA ALA A 450 -30.26 4.12 2.24
C ALA A 450 -30.36 2.72 2.86
N GLY A 451 -29.91 2.56 4.12
CA GLY A 451 -30.05 1.32 4.88
C GLY A 451 -31.50 0.88 5.05
N GLU A 452 -32.36 1.80 5.49
CA GLU A 452 -33.80 1.54 5.60
C GLU A 452 -34.43 1.06 4.28
N ALA A 453 -34.03 1.66 3.15
CA ALA A 453 -34.56 1.30 1.84
C ALA A 453 -34.15 -0.08 1.34
N VAL A 454 -33.00 -0.61 1.78
CA VAL A 454 -32.50 -1.93 1.38
C VAL A 454 -32.55 -2.96 2.50
N GLY A 455 -33.13 -2.58 3.66
CA GLY A 455 -33.30 -3.47 4.82
C GLY A 455 -31.98 -3.83 5.52
N ILE A 456 -31.02 -2.89 5.54
CA ILE A 456 -29.73 -3.03 6.23
C ILE A 456 -29.74 -2.09 7.44
N SER A 457 -29.45 -2.61 8.62
CA SER A 457 -29.32 -1.82 9.85
C SER A 457 -27.93 -1.18 9.88
N VAL A 458 -27.88 0.15 10.00
CA VAL A 458 -26.67 0.96 10.02
C VAL A 458 -26.62 1.85 11.25
#